data_c2e029702e82d7ac7f449a501d74f2e2
#
_entry.id   c2e029702e82d7ac7f449a501d74f2e2
#
_cell.length_a   1.000
_cell.length_b   1.000
_cell.length_c   1.000
_cell.angle_alpha   90.00
_cell.angle_beta   90.00
_cell.angle_gamma   90.00
#
_symmetry.space_group_name_H-M   'P 1'
#
loop_
_entity.id
_entity.type
_entity.pdbx_description
1 polymer ?
#
loop_
_entity_poly.entity_id
_entity_poly.type
_entity_poly.pdbx_seq_one_letter_code
_entity_poly.pdbx_strand_id
1 'polypeptide(L)'
;VIPGASNAAIEEALGLASAVSINIETPGKRHFDLLSARKNYEQDIIRPLKLISEKTAPGARFERVRKTTQFIVGAADELDREIVRYTFGLYQRLRLNRVYFSAYQRGLGSPDIPGERRTEAQPEQRFLREHRLYQVDFLFRKYHFAEEDIPFDSNGNLLMDRDPKLAWADR
;
A
#
# COMPACT_ATOMS: atom_id res chain seq x y z
N VAL A 1 -11.51 -3.77 9.00
CA VAL A 1 -11.76 -2.50 9.72
C VAL A 1 -11.98 -1.40 8.70
N ILE A 2 -13.02 -0.60 8.85
CA ILE A 2 -13.30 0.53 7.95
C ILE A 2 -12.58 1.80 8.45
N PRO A 3 -12.20 2.72 7.56
CA PRO A 3 -11.70 4.04 7.94
C PRO A 3 -12.68 4.78 8.86
N GLY A 4 -12.16 5.43 9.92
CA GLY A 4 -12.98 6.13 10.92
C GLY A 4 -13.61 5.23 12.00
N ALA A 5 -13.28 3.93 12.04
CA ALA A 5 -13.70 3.05 13.12
C ALA A 5 -13.18 3.52 14.49
N SER A 6 -14.00 3.42 15.52
CA SER A 6 -13.60 3.74 16.90
C SER A 6 -12.53 2.77 17.42
N ASN A 7 -11.75 3.20 18.40
CA ASN A 7 -10.76 2.33 19.04
C ASN A 7 -11.41 1.06 19.63
N ALA A 8 -12.62 1.18 20.21
CA ALA A 8 -13.36 0.03 20.75
C ALA A 8 -13.73 -0.98 19.64
N ALA A 9 -14.22 -0.52 18.49
CA ALA A 9 -14.53 -1.38 17.35
C ALA A 9 -13.28 -2.06 16.77
N ILE A 10 -12.13 -1.37 16.78
CA ILE A 10 -10.84 -1.96 16.36
C ILE A 10 -10.44 -3.07 17.35
N GLU A 11 -10.53 -2.84 18.66
CA GLU A 11 -10.17 -3.83 19.67
C GLU A 11 -11.12 -5.05 19.63
N GLU A 12 -12.40 -4.83 19.40
CA GLU A 12 -13.36 -5.93 19.19
C GLU A 12 -13.00 -6.76 17.96
N ALA A 13 -12.69 -6.12 16.82
CA ALA A 13 -12.25 -6.81 15.61
C ALA A 13 -10.96 -7.61 15.84
N LEU A 14 -9.99 -7.06 16.59
CA LEU A 14 -8.78 -7.77 16.97
C LEU A 14 -9.04 -8.99 17.86
N GLY A 15 -10.08 -8.94 18.69
CA GLY A 15 -10.49 -10.06 19.56
C GLY A 15 -11.17 -11.21 18.81
N LEU A 16 -11.75 -10.95 17.65
CA LEU A 16 -12.55 -11.89 16.88
C LEU A 16 -11.84 -12.47 15.64
N ALA A 17 -10.82 -11.77 15.13
CA ALA A 17 -10.22 -12.09 13.84
C ALA A 17 -8.79 -12.64 13.98
N SER A 18 -8.40 -13.55 13.08
CA SER A 18 -7.01 -13.98 12.91
C SER A 18 -6.17 -13.03 12.06
N ALA A 19 -6.81 -12.12 11.34
CA ALA A 19 -6.17 -11.06 10.57
C ALA A 19 -7.10 -9.85 10.46
N VAL A 20 -6.54 -8.65 10.52
CA VAL A 20 -7.25 -7.39 10.31
C VAL A 20 -6.58 -6.57 9.21
N SER A 21 -7.39 -5.83 8.47
CA SER A 21 -6.92 -4.90 7.45
C SER A 21 -7.59 -3.55 7.61
N ILE A 22 -6.83 -2.50 7.39
CA ILE A 22 -7.33 -1.18 7.04
C ILE A 22 -6.54 -0.69 5.83
N ASN A 23 -7.24 -0.34 4.77
CA ASN A 23 -6.59 0.03 3.52
C ASN A 23 -6.01 1.43 3.62
N ILE A 24 -4.73 1.56 3.25
CA ILE A 24 -4.04 2.86 3.21
C ILE A 24 -4.38 3.65 1.94
N GLU A 25 -4.80 2.95 0.91
CA GLU A 25 -5.24 3.40 -0.41
C GLU A 25 -4.12 4.05 -1.25
N THR A 26 -3.39 5.02 -0.69
CA THR A 26 -2.37 5.80 -1.41
C THR A 26 -1.10 6.00 -0.57
N PRO A 27 0.05 6.29 -1.20
CA PRO A 27 1.29 6.63 -0.50
C PRO A 27 1.27 8.08 0.02
N GLY A 28 0.47 8.33 1.05
CA GLY A 28 0.46 9.59 1.78
C GLY A 28 -0.76 10.48 1.55
N LYS A 29 -0.85 11.47 2.43
CA LYS A 29 -1.97 12.40 2.51
C LYS A 29 -2.23 13.15 1.19
N ARG A 30 -1.17 13.62 0.52
CA ARG A 30 -1.30 14.38 -0.74
C ARG A 30 -2.13 13.61 -1.77
N HIS A 31 -1.80 12.34 -1.97
CA HIS A 31 -2.50 11.49 -2.94
C HIS A 31 -3.89 11.09 -2.44
N PHE A 32 -4.02 10.86 -1.13
CA PHE A 32 -5.30 10.50 -0.52
C PHE A 32 -6.36 11.61 -0.65
N ASP A 33 -5.95 12.86 -0.48
CA ASP A 33 -6.85 14.02 -0.60
C ASP A 33 -7.42 14.17 -2.03
N LEU A 34 -6.74 13.60 -3.05
CA LEU A 34 -7.26 13.55 -4.43
C LEU A 34 -8.37 12.49 -4.61
N LEU A 35 -8.43 11.49 -3.72
CA LEU A 35 -9.42 10.41 -3.79
C LEU A 35 -10.63 10.66 -2.89
N SER A 36 -10.48 11.37 -1.80
CA SER A 36 -11.54 11.55 -0.81
C SER A 36 -11.47 12.89 -0.11
N ALA A 37 -12.50 13.71 -0.32
CA ALA A 37 -12.71 14.94 0.43
C ALA A 37 -13.39 14.70 1.80
N ARG A 38 -13.94 13.50 2.06
CA ARG A 38 -14.76 13.21 3.25
C ARG A 38 -13.96 12.57 4.37
N LYS A 39 -12.83 11.94 4.08
CA LYS A 39 -12.01 11.19 5.05
C LYS A 39 -10.73 11.96 5.35
N ASN A 40 -10.28 11.89 6.59
CA ASN A 40 -9.00 12.45 7.01
C ASN A 40 -7.94 11.35 7.03
N TYR A 41 -6.90 11.49 6.20
CA TYR A 41 -5.84 10.49 6.08
C TYR A 41 -5.17 10.14 7.41
N GLU A 42 -4.81 11.16 8.21
CA GLU A 42 -4.12 10.90 9.49
C GLU A 42 -5.07 10.28 10.53
N GLN A 43 -6.29 10.81 10.65
CA GLN A 43 -7.23 10.38 11.69
C GLN A 43 -7.90 9.05 11.35
N ASP A 44 -8.33 8.89 10.09
CA ASP A 44 -9.16 7.75 9.69
C ASP A 44 -8.35 6.54 9.21
N ILE A 45 -7.08 6.76 8.80
CA ILE A 45 -6.21 5.71 8.24
C ILE A 45 -4.98 5.48 9.11
N ILE A 46 -4.13 6.51 9.30
CA ILE A 46 -2.81 6.32 9.92
C ILE A 46 -2.93 6.03 11.42
N ARG A 47 -3.77 6.76 12.15
CA ARG A 47 -3.98 6.50 13.59
C ARG A 47 -4.51 5.09 13.86
N PRO A 48 -5.56 4.60 13.16
CA PRO A 48 -5.99 3.21 13.27
C PRO A 48 -4.91 2.19 12.92
N LEU A 49 -4.11 2.41 11.85
CA LEU A 49 -2.99 1.53 11.52
C LEU A 49 -1.94 1.46 12.63
N LYS A 50 -1.59 2.60 13.22
CA LYS A 50 -0.67 2.69 14.37
C LYS A 50 -1.25 1.94 15.57
N LEU A 51 -2.53 2.17 15.91
CA LEU A 51 -3.21 1.48 17.01
C LEU A 51 -3.20 -0.04 16.82
N ILE A 52 -3.58 -0.53 15.63
CA ILE A 52 -3.51 -1.96 15.30
C ILE A 52 -2.08 -2.48 15.48
N SER A 53 -1.07 -1.73 15.00
CA SER A 53 0.33 -2.11 15.14
C SER A 53 0.77 -2.23 16.60
N GLU A 54 0.39 -1.29 17.46
CA GLU A 54 0.67 -1.29 18.90
C GLU A 54 -0.01 -2.47 19.60
N LYS A 55 -1.30 -2.68 19.35
CA LYS A 55 -2.10 -3.74 19.98
C LYS A 55 -1.69 -5.16 19.55
N THR A 56 -0.98 -5.28 18.41
CA THR A 56 -0.46 -6.54 17.86
C THR A 56 1.06 -6.64 17.92
N ALA A 57 1.72 -5.77 18.67
CA ALA A 57 3.17 -5.82 18.89
C ALA A 57 3.57 -7.10 19.66
N PRO A 58 4.84 -7.54 19.57
CA PRO A 58 5.33 -8.67 20.37
C PRO A 58 5.03 -8.46 21.86
N GLY A 59 4.46 -9.47 22.51
CA GLY A 59 4.03 -9.41 23.91
C GLY A 59 2.67 -8.71 24.15
N ALA A 60 2.05 -8.10 23.15
CA ALA A 60 0.73 -7.50 23.28
C ALA A 60 -0.40 -8.54 23.26
N ARG A 61 -1.58 -8.16 23.79
CA ARG A 61 -2.76 -9.04 23.90
C ARG A 61 -3.13 -9.72 22.58
N PHE A 62 -2.98 -9.02 21.45
CA PHE A 62 -3.38 -9.49 20.12
C PHE A 62 -2.19 -9.80 19.21
N GLU A 63 -1.03 -10.16 19.77
CA GLU A 63 0.22 -10.42 19.01
C GLU A 63 0.04 -11.40 17.85
N ARG A 64 -0.85 -12.39 17.98
CA ARG A 64 -1.09 -13.41 16.94
C ARG A 64 -1.96 -12.93 15.79
N VAL A 65 -2.62 -11.79 15.91
CA VAL A 65 -3.47 -11.24 14.85
C VAL A 65 -2.60 -10.61 13.76
N ARG A 66 -2.74 -11.10 12.54
CA ARG A 66 -2.02 -10.56 11.39
C ARG A 66 -2.62 -9.23 10.97
N LYS A 67 -1.78 -8.32 10.54
CA LYS A 67 -2.16 -6.98 10.08
C LYS A 67 -1.75 -6.76 8.63
N THR A 68 -2.69 -6.29 7.83
CA THR A 68 -2.52 -6.08 6.41
C THR A 68 -3.04 -4.71 5.98
N THR A 69 -2.65 -4.27 4.80
CA THR A 69 -3.17 -3.06 4.16
C THR A 69 -3.20 -3.24 2.65
N GLN A 70 -3.82 -2.29 1.94
CA GLN A 70 -3.90 -2.30 0.48
C GLN A 70 -3.70 -0.90 -0.08
N PHE A 71 -2.97 -0.82 -1.20
CA PHE A 71 -2.91 0.34 -2.08
C PHE A 71 -3.82 0.14 -3.30
N ILE A 72 -4.44 1.23 -3.76
CA ILE A 72 -5.08 1.32 -5.08
C ILE A 72 -4.07 1.97 -6.03
N VAL A 73 -3.48 1.18 -6.90
CA VAL A 73 -2.38 1.59 -7.79
C VAL A 73 -2.92 2.31 -9.02
N GLY A 74 -2.52 3.55 -9.22
CA GLY A 74 -2.92 4.35 -10.37
C GLY A 74 -4.21 5.16 -10.18
N ALA A 75 -4.77 5.19 -8.98
CA ALA A 75 -5.92 6.03 -8.67
C ALA A 75 -5.56 7.52 -8.55
N ALA A 76 -4.40 7.83 -8.00
CA ALA A 76 -3.88 9.20 -7.90
C ALA A 76 -2.72 9.42 -8.89
N ASP A 77 -1.90 10.41 -8.65
CA ASP A 77 -0.72 10.76 -9.46
C ASP A 77 0.59 10.18 -8.87
N GLU A 78 0.46 9.16 -8.03
CA GLU A 78 1.58 8.56 -7.31
C GLU A 78 2.56 7.82 -8.25
N LEU A 79 3.85 7.92 -7.91
CA LEU A 79 4.93 7.17 -8.55
C LEU A 79 5.14 5.82 -7.84
N ASP A 80 5.69 4.84 -8.57
CA ASP A 80 6.03 3.54 -7.98
C ASP A 80 7.04 3.67 -6.84
N ARG A 81 8.01 4.58 -6.94
CA ARG A 81 8.96 4.89 -5.88
C ARG A 81 8.27 5.30 -4.58
N GLU A 82 7.19 6.07 -4.65
CA GLU A 82 6.44 6.50 -3.48
C GLU A 82 5.72 5.30 -2.83
N ILE A 83 5.07 4.45 -3.64
CA ILE A 83 4.41 3.22 -3.16
C ILE A 83 5.44 2.27 -2.51
N VAL A 84 6.58 2.05 -3.17
CA VAL A 84 7.67 1.18 -2.69
C VAL A 84 8.23 1.69 -1.36
N ARG A 85 8.52 2.99 -1.25
CA ARG A 85 8.99 3.64 -0.02
C ARG A 85 7.99 3.50 1.13
N TYR A 86 6.72 3.75 0.85
CA TYR A 86 5.66 3.56 1.85
C TYR A 86 5.54 2.10 2.27
N THR A 87 5.55 1.17 1.32
CA THR A 87 5.51 -0.28 1.59
C THR A 87 6.67 -0.70 2.50
N PHE A 88 7.90 -0.28 2.20
CA PHE A 88 9.06 -0.53 3.04
C PHE A 88 8.87 0.04 4.44
N GLY A 89 8.42 1.31 4.55
CA GLY A 89 8.15 1.95 5.83
C GLY A 89 7.06 1.25 6.67
N LEU A 90 6.02 0.72 6.02
CA LEU A 90 4.96 -0.05 6.67
C LEU A 90 5.50 -1.35 7.29
N TYR A 91 6.40 -2.06 6.59
CA TYR A 91 7.06 -3.24 7.14
C TYR A 91 8.00 -2.89 8.29
N GLN A 92 8.86 -1.89 8.13
CA GLN A 92 9.86 -1.54 9.12
C GLN A 92 9.28 -0.91 10.39
N ARG A 93 8.32 0.00 10.25
CA ARG A 93 7.80 0.81 11.37
C ARG A 93 6.56 0.22 12.02
N LEU A 94 5.63 -0.32 11.20
CA LEU A 94 4.36 -0.85 11.69
C LEU A 94 4.33 -2.38 11.73
N ARG A 95 5.40 -3.04 11.24
CA ARG A 95 5.53 -4.51 11.24
C ARG A 95 4.32 -5.19 10.60
N LEU A 96 3.81 -4.67 9.48
CA LEU A 96 2.73 -5.32 8.75
C LEU A 96 3.15 -6.71 8.26
N ASN A 97 2.18 -7.61 8.18
CA ASN A 97 2.42 -8.96 7.68
C ASN A 97 2.34 -9.02 6.15
N ARG A 98 1.48 -8.18 5.55
CA ARG A 98 1.28 -8.13 4.11
C ARG A 98 0.76 -6.76 3.65
N VAL A 99 1.27 -6.31 2.52
CA VAL A 99 0.72 -5.21 1.73
C VAL A 99 0.13 -5.79 0.44
N TYR A 100 -1.08 -5.35 0.09
CA TYR A 100 -1.74 -5.72 -1.15
C TYR A 100 -1.75 -4.53 -2.10
N PHE A 101 -1.76 -4.83 -3.39
CA PHE A 101 -1.86 -3.85 -4.46
C PHE A 101 -3.05 -4.21 -5.34
N SER A 102 -3.84 -3.22 -5.74
CA SER A 102 -4.96 -3.40 -6.65
C SER A 102 -4.92 -2.31 -7.69
N ALA A 103 -4.80 -2.70 -8.96
CA ALA A 103 -4.82 -1.75 -10.06
C ALA A 103 -6.17 -1.03 -10.11
N TYR A 104 -6.13 0.31 -10.22
CA TYR A 104 -7.32 1.13 -10.31
C TYR A 104 -8.14 0.77 -11.55
N GLN A 105 -9.44 0.58 -11.37
CA GLN A 105 -10.39 0.31 -12.46
C GLN A 105 -11.16 1.58 -12.78
N ARG A 106 -11.02 2.08 -13.99
CA ARG A 106 -11.72 3.27 -14.48
C ARG A 106 -13.22 3.02 -14.62
N GLY A 107 -13.99 4.11 -14.54
CA GLY A 107 -15.44 4.09 -14.69
C GLY A 107 -16.20 3.77 -13.39
N LEU A 108 -15.50 3.60 -12.27
CA LEU A 108 -16.09 3.33 -10.95
C LEU A 108 -16.01 4.52 -10.00
N GLY A 109 -15.14 5.49 -10.29
CA GLY A 109 -14.87 6.64 -9.43
C GLY A 109 -15.51 7.95 -9.90
N SER A 110 -15.31 9.01 -9.10
CA SER A 110 -15.64 10.37 -9.53
C SER A 110 -14.76 10.80 -10.69
N PRO A 111 -15.28 11.54 -11.70
CA PRO A 111 -14.48 12.11 -12.80
C PRO A 111 -13.31 12.99 -12.33
N ASP A 112 -13.33 13.44 -11.07
CA ASP A 112 -12.27 14.26 -10.48
C ASP A 112 -11.05 13.46 -10.04
N ILE A 113 -11.19 12.13 -9.88
CA ILE A 113 -10.08 11.25 -9.52
C ILE A 113 -9.05 11.24 -10.68
N PRO A 114 -7.75 11.47 -10.40
CA PRO A 114 -6.72 11.50 -11.45
C PRO A 114 -6.70 10.23 -12.32
N GLY A 115 -6.93 9.06 -11.73
CA GLY A 115 -7.00 7.78 -12.44
C GLY A 115 -8.12 7.72 -13.49
N GLU A 116 -9.24 8.43 -13.30
CA GLU A 116 -10.32 8.51 -14.31
C GLU A 116 -9.92 9.32 -15.54
N ARG A 117 -9.02 10.32 -15.37
CA ARG A 117 -8.58 11.22 -16.43
C ARG A 117 -7.40 10.70 -17.24
N ARG A 118 -6.69 9.68 -16.75
CA ARG A 118 -5.53 9.12 -17.45
C ARG A 118 -5.99 8.39 -18.71
N THR A 119 -5.39 8.72 -19.84
CA THR A 119 -5.54 7.91 -21.07
C THR A 119 -4.51 6.79 -21.01
N GLU A 120 -4.96 5.57 -20.78
CA GLU A 120 -4.09 4.40 -20.86
C GLU A 120 -3.89 4.01 -22.32
N ALA A 121 -2.64 4.11 -22.79
CA ALA A 121 -2.29 3.63 -24.12
C ALA A 121 -2.41 2.09 -24.24
N GLN A 122 -2.22 1.38 -23.12
CA GLN A 122 -2.29 -0.08 -23.02
C GLN A 122 -2.88 -0.50 -21.67
N PRO A 123 -4.13 -1.00 -21.64
CA PRO A 123 -4.78 -1.44 -20.38
C PRO A 123 -4.02 -2.52 -19.60
N GLU A 124 -3.25 -3.37 -20.30
CA GLU A 124 -2.46 -4.44 -19.71
C GLU A 124 -1.32 -3.91 -18.81
N GLN A 125 -0.82 -2.71 -19.08
CA GLN A 125 0.28 -2.12 -18.30
C GLN A 125 -0.09 -1.89 -16.84
N ARG A 126 -1.37 -1.63 -16.52
CA ARG A 126 -1.81 -1.46 -15.13
C ARG A 126 -1.65 -2.74 -14.31
N PHE A 127 -1.99 -3.90 -14.89
CA PHE A 127 -1.82 -5.19 -14.22
C PHE A 127 -0.34 -5.59 -14.15
N LEU A 128 0.45 -5.22 -15.14
CA LEU A 128 1.89 -5.43 -15.10
C LEU A 128 2.54 -4.56 -14.01
N ARG A 129 2.11 -3.30 -13.85
CA ARG A 129 2.54 -2.41 -12.76
C ARG A 129 2.20 -3.01 -11.39
N GLU A 130 0.96 -3.47 -11.21
CA GLU A 130 0.54 -4.18 -9.99
C GLU A 130 1.42 -5.39 -9.74
N HIS A 131 1.67 -6.22 -10.75
CA HIS A 131 2.53 -7.40 -10.65
C HIS A 131 3.96 -7.04 -10.26
N ARG A 132 4.56 -5.98 -10.82
CA ARG A 132 5.90 -5.50 -10.45
C ARG A 132 5.96 -5.07 -8.97
N LEU A 133 4.92 -4.41 -8.47
CA LEU A 133 4.82 -4.05 -7.05
C LEU A 133 4.74 -5.29 -6.14
N TYR A 134 4.01 -6.34 -6.56
CA TYR A 134 4.02 -7.62 -5.84
C TYR A 134 5.38 -8.31 -5.85
N GLN A 135 6.15 -8.19 -6.92
CA GLN A 135 7.54 -8.69 -6.97
C GLN A 135 8.43 -7.94 -5.98
N VAL A 136 8.33 -6.60 -5.92
CA VAL A 136 9.05 -5.79 -4.92
C VAL A 136 8.64 -6.17 -3.49
N ASP A 137 7.34 -6.30 -3.20
CA ASP A 137 6.84 -6.78 -1.91
C ASP A 137 7.49 -8.12 -1.51
N PHE A 138 7.61 -9.03 -2.47
CA PHE A 138 8.24 -10.32 -2.25
C PHE A 138 9.73 -10.18 -1.92
N LEU A 139 10.46 -9.30 -2.62
CA LEU A 139 11.87 -9.02 -2.34
C LEU A 139 12.07 -8.49 -0.92
N PHE A 140 11.24 -7.55 -0.46
CA PHE A 140 11.30 -7.03 0.91
C PHE A 140 11.06 -8.14 1.96
N ARG A 141 10.01 -8.93 1.79
CA ARG A 141 9.60 -9.91 2.82
C ARG A 141 10.42 -11.20 2.82
N LYS A 142 10.97 -11.61 1.68
CA LYS A 142 11.62 -12.92 1.53
C LYS A 142 13.13 -12.83 1.30
N TYR A 143 13.58 -11.77 0.66
CA TYR A 143 15.00 -11.57 0.36
C TYR A 143 15.63 -10.46 1.19
N HIS A 144 14.83 -9.77 2.03
CA HIS A 144 15.30 -8.68 2.91
C HIS A 144 15.97 -7.53 2.16
N PHE A 145 15.51 -7.25 0.94
CA PHE A 145 15.96 -6.08 0.17
C PHE A 145 15.61 -4.81 0.94
N ALA A 146 16.50 -3.81 0.82
CA ALA A 146 16.24 -2.46 1.29
C ALA A 146 15.55 -1.62 0.19
N GLU A 147 15.06 -0.44 0.53
CA GLU A 147 14.42 0.48 -0.44
C GLU A 147 15.41 0.84 -1.57
N GLU A 148 16.68 1.03 -1.21
CA GLU A 148 17.76 1.42 -2.11
C GLU A 148 18.12 0.35 -3.15
N ASP A 149 17.76 -0.90 -2.88
CA ASP A 149 18.00 -2.02 -3.81
C ASP A 149 17.05 -2.01 -5.00
N ILE A 150 15.92 -1.31 -4.91
CA ILE A 150 14.90 -1.32 -5.95
C ILE A 150 15.24 -0.32 -7.05
N PRO A 151 15.46 -0.79 -8.30
CA PRO A 151 15.72 0.08 -9.44
C PRO A 151 14.44 0.72 -9.98
N PHE A 152 14.54 1.99 -10.35
CA PHE A 152 13.49 2.77 -10.99
C PHE A 152 14.02 3.41 -12.29
N ASP A 153 13.10 3.73 -13.18
CA ASP A 153 13.39 4.57 -14.34
C ASP A 153 13.64 6.04 -13.94
N SER A 154 13.96 6.89 -14.92
CA SER A 154 14.21 8.32 -14.71
C SER A 154 12.98 9.07 -14.14
N ASN A 155 11.78 8.54 -14.30
CA ASN A 155 10.53 9.11 -13.83
C ASN A 155 10.13 8.61 -12.44
N GLY A 156 10.88 7.66 -11.87
CA GLY A 156 10.59 7.07 -10.57
C GLY A 156 9.59 5.92 -10.58
N ASN A 157 9.39 5.29 -11.73
CA ASN A 157 8.54 4.11 -11.88
C ASN A 157 9.38 2.84 -12.01
N LEU A 158 8.79 1.69 -11.68
CA LEU A 158 9.40 0.39 -11.88
C LEU A 158 9.57 0.12 -13.38
N LEU A 159 10.64 -0.61 -13.72
CA LEU A 159 10.88 -1.05 -15.09
C LEU A 159 9.81 -2.08 -15.49
N MET A 160 9.05 -1.77 -16.54
CA MET A 160 7.98 -2.66 -17.00
C MET A 160 8.52 -3.82 -17.87
N ASP A 161 9.64 -3.61 -18.56
CA ASP A 161 10.27 -4.56 -19.48
C ASP A 161 11.04 -5.69 -18.77
N ARG A 162 11.33 -5.55 -17.46
CA ARG A 162 12.09 -6.55 -16.70
C ARG A 162 11.65 -6.68 -15.25
N ASP A 163 11.96 -7.83 -14.67
CA ASP A 163 11.71 -8.13 -13.26
C ASP A 163 12.61 -7.27 -12.34
N PRO A 164 12.10 -6.76 -11.19
CA PRO A 164 12.88 -5.93 -10.28
C PRO A 164 14.14 -6.59 -9.74
N LYS A 165 14.16 -7.91 -9.52
CA LYS A 165 15.34 -8.63 -9.05
C LYS A 165 16.39 -8.73 -10.16
N LEU A 166 15.96 -8.99 -11.38
CA LEU A 166 16.86 -8.98 -12.54
C LEU A 166 17.45 -7.59 -12.76
N ALA A 167 16.62 -6.56 -12.73
CA ALA A 167 17.06 -5.17 -12.87
C ALA A 167 18.05 -4.74 -11.77
N TRP A 168 17.93 -5.28 -10.55
CA TRP A 168 18.90 -5.09 -9.48
C TRP A 168 20.22 -5.81 -9.75
N ALA A 169 20.16 -7.04 -10.28
CA ALA A 169 21.36 -7.85 -10.56
C ALA A 169 22.19 -7.31 -11.73
N ASP A 170 21.59 -6.52 -12.62
CA ASP A 170 22.23 -5.91 -13.79
C ASP A 170 22.90 -4.54 -13.49
N ARG A 171 22.85 -4.06 -12.23
CA ARG A 171 23.54 -2.84 -11.78
C ARG A 171 25.03 -3.10 -11.57
#